data_6b894ae559bc4ba08a1dcff246524a4b
#
_entry.id   6b894ae559bc4ba08a1dcff246524a4b
#
_cell.length_a   1.000
_cell.length_b   1.000
_cell.length_c   1.000
_cell.angle_alpha   90.00
_cell.angle_beta   90.00
_cell.angle_gamma   90.00
#
_symmetry.space_group_name_H-M   'P 1'
#
loop_
_entity.id
_entity.type
_entity.pdbx_description
1 polymer ?
#
loop_
_entity_poly.entity_id
_entity_poly.type
_entity_poly.pdbx_seq_one_letter_code
_entity_poly.pdbx_strand_id
1 'polypeptide(L)'
;MLLAGYYGFGNLGDEAILEMTLKQIFEITDRKNITVLSGNKITTSKRYKVNTIDRYNVLSILNALKSTDVLIFGGGSLLQDVTSKRSIYYYLFLIRLAKLMNNKVVMLSQGIGPIINEKSIKAVKNTLSLVDYITVRDKHSKEFLESIGVDERKIFLSTDPVINIRKDDSLEYEKQSVRKVCFSLRNWKDSDVSVKISKVA
;
A
#
# COMPACT_ATOMS: atom_id res chain seq x y z
N MET A 1 11.10 11.17 6.54
CA MET A 1 10.58 10.03 5.79
C MET A 1 9.37 10.45 4.96
N LEU A 2 9.24 9.96 3.73
CA LEU A 2 8.08 10.18 2.88
C LEU A 2 7.34 8.85 2.67
N LEU A 3 6.04 8.78 3.01
CA LEU A 3 5.22 7.61 2.83
C LEU A 3 4.33 7.75 1.59
N ALA A 4 4.32 6.72 0.75
CA ALA A 4 3.49 6.60 -0.44
C ALA A 4 2.63 5.33 -0.39
N GLY A 5 1.38 5.45 -0.85
CA GLY A 5 0.40 4.38 -0.93
C GLY A 5 -0.91 4.89 -1.52
N TYR A 6 -1.98 4.11 -1.44
CA TYR A 6 -3.30 4.54 -1.89
C TYR A 6 -4.11 5.14 -0.73
N TYR A 7 -3.60 6.23 -0.14
CA TYR A 7 -4.09 6.83 1.09
C TYR A 7 -4.98 8.06 0.84
N GLY A 8 -5.94 8.28 1.75
CA GLY A 8 -6.83 9.44 1.70
C GLY A 8 -7.99 9.31 0.73
N PHE A 9 -8.35 8.10 0.30
CA PHE A 9 -9.49 7.82 -0.58
C PHE A 9 -10.64 7.10 0.12
N GLY A 10 -10.53 6.88 1.44
CA GLY A 10 -11.57 6.21 2.21
C GLY A 10 -11.66 4.70 1.97
N ASN A 11 -10.65 4.09 1.34
CA ASN A 11 -10.56 2.64 1.23
C ASN A 11 -10.11 2.06 2.57
N LEU A 12 -10.99 1.31 3.22
CA LEU A 12 -10.76 0.80 4.57
C LEU A 12 -9.47 -0.02 4.69
N GLY A 13 -9.16 -0.86 3.68
CA GLY A 13 -7.94 -1.68 3.67
C GLY A 13 -6.68 -0.83 3.60
N ASP A 14 -6.63 0.12 2.67
CA ASP A 14 -5.46 1.00 2.51
C ASP A 14 -5.27 1.94 3.72
N GLU A 15 -6.37 2.42 4.31
CA GLU A 15 -6.31 3.22 5.54
C GLU A 15 -5.83 2.39 6.75
N ALA A 16 -6.26 1.14 6.86
CA ALA A 16 -5.77 0.23 7.89
C ALA A 16 -4.27 -0.08 7.73
N ILE A 17 -3.82 -0.29 6.49
CA ILE A 17 -2.40 -0.46 6.17
C ILE A 17 -1.60 0.78 6.56
N LEU A 18 -2.10 1.99 6.22
CA LEU A 18 -1.44 3.23 6.63
C LEU A 18 -1.32 3.33 8.15
N GLU A 19 -2.40 3.05 8.87
CA GLU A 19 -2.43 3.11 10.33
C GLU A 19 -1.39 2.17 10.95
N MET A 20 -1.34 0.91 10.50
CA MET A 20 -0.40 -0.07 11.03
C MET A 20 1.04 0.23 10.64
N THR A 21 1.28 0.71 9.41
CA THR A 21 2.60 1.16 8.99
C THR A 21 3.08 2.34 9.83
N LEU A 22 2.21 3.33 10.07
CA LEU A 22 2.55 4.48 10.91
C LEU A 22 2.82 4.07 12.36
N LYS A 23 2.04 3.14 12.94
CA LYS A 23 2.30 2.63 14.30
C LYS A 23 3.72 2.07 14.42
N GLN A 24 4.15 1.26 13.46
CA GLN A 24 5.52 0.71 13.44
C GLN A 24 6.58 1.80 13.27
N ILE A 25 6.33 2.77 12.40
CA ILE A 25 7.29 3.87 12.16
C ILE A 25 7.38 4.80 13.38
N PHE A 26 6.31 4.99 14.14
CA PHE A 26 6.35 5.81 15.37
C PHE A 26 7.23 5.22 16.48
N GLU A 27 7.58 3.95 16.41
CA GLU A 27 8.53 3.32 17.34
C GLU A 27 9.98 3.74 17.06
N ILE A 28 10.27 4.25 15.84
CA ILE A 28 11.63 4.58 15.41
C ILE A 28 11.84 6.07 15.10
N THR A 29 10.78 6.86 14.96
CA THR A 29 10.89 8.29 14.68
C THR A 29 9.64 9.08 15.11
N ASP A 30 9.83 10.38 15.34
CA ASP A 30 8.76 11.32 15.67
C ASP A 30 7.81 11.54 14.48
N ARG A 31 6.54 11.80 14.78
CA ARG A 31 5.49 12.16 13.78
C ARG A 31 5.86 13.33 12.89
N LYS A 32 6.56 14.33 13.42
CA LYS A 32 7.02 15.52 12.69
C LYS A 32 7.98 15.19 11.53
N ASN A 33 8.68 14.06 11.61
CA ASN A 33 9.62 13.61 10.60
C ASN A 33 8.98 12.77 9.49
N ILE A 34 7.64 12.62 9.55
CA ILE A 34 6.89 11.80 8.61
C ILE A 34 5.98 12.70 7.77
N THR A 35 6.06 12.51 6.46
CA THR A 35 5.15 13.13 5.49
C THR A 35 4.44 12.02 4.71
N VAL A 36 3.12 12.10 4.57
CA VAL A 36 2.30 11.13 3.84
C VAL A 36 1.77 11.74 2.56
N LEU A 37 1.93 11.03 1.44
CA LEU A 37 1.25 11.34 0.18
C LEU A 37 -0.21 10.91 0.29
N SER A 38 -1.14 11.86 0.23
CA SER A 38 -2.56 11.59 0.45
C SER A 38 -3.45 12.25 -0.61
N GLY A 39 -4.53 11.56 -0.97
CA GLY A 39 -5.62 12.12 -1.76
C GLY A 39 -6.50 13.10 -0.96
N ASN A 40 -6.51 12.97 0.38
CA ASN A 40 -7.18 13.91 1.28
C ASN A 40 -6.27 14.30 2.45
N LYS A 41 -5.49 15.35 2.25
CA LYS A 41 -4.51 15.84 3.20
C LYS A 41 -5.11 16.15 4.57
N ILE A 42 -6.26 16.83 4.59
CA ILE A 42 -6.88 17.33 5.82
C ILE A 42 -7.29 16.14 6.70
N THR A 43 -7.99 15.18 6.14
CA THR A 43 -8.46 14.00 6.88
C THR A 43 -7.28 13.16 7.38
N THR A 44 -6.29 12.91 6.53
CA THR A 44 -5.10 12.12 6.89
C THR A 44 -4.29 12.81 7.98
N SER A 45 -4.03 14.13 7.85
CA SER A 45 -3.28 14.88 8.86
C SER A 45 -4.02 14.94 10.20
N LYS A 46 -5.33 15.18 10.20
CA LYS A 46 -6.13 15.21 11.44
C LYS A 46 -6.13 13.86 12.16
N ARG A 47 -6.29 12.75 11.38
CA ARG A 47 -6.38 11.39 11.94
C ARG A 47 -5.06 10.94 12.54
N TYR A 48 -3.96 11.10 11.81
CA TYR A 48 -2.67 10.50 12.19
C TYR A 48 -1.68 11.49 12.81
N LYS A 49 -1.97 12.79 12.77
CA LYS A 49 -1.12 13.89 13.27
C LYS A 49 0.30 13.85 12.69
N VAL A 50 0.38 13.66 11.38
CA VAL A 50 1.59 13.69 10.57
C VAL A 50 1.50 14.79 9.50
N ASN A 51 2.63 15.14 8.89
CA ASN A 51 2.63 16.01 7.73
C ASN A 51 2.00 15.29 6.53
N THR A 52 1.29 16.05 5.71
CA THR A 52 0.64 15.50 4.52
C THR A 52 0.82 16.43 3.33
N ILE A 53 1.05 15.85 2.17
CA ILE A 53 1.08 16.58 0.89
C ILE A 53 0.16 15.88 -0.12
N ASP A 54 -0.30 16.66 -1.10
CA ASP A 54 -1.11 16.12 -2.17
C ASP A 54 -0.29 15.17 -3.04
N ARG A 55 -0.78 13.95 -3.23
CA ARG A 55 -0.10 12.91 -4.00
C ARG A 55 0.07 13.21 -5.48
N TYR A 56 -0.65 14.19 -6.02
CA TYR A 56 -0.55 14.61 -7.42
C TYR A 56 0.21 15.91 -7.61
N ASN A 57 0.58 16.62 -6.54
CA ASN A 57 1.36 17.84 -6.61
C ASN A 57 2.86 17.50 -6.72
N VAL A 58 3.35 17.46 -7.95
CA VAL A 58 4.75 17.09 -8.27
C VAL A 58 5.75 18.01 -7.58
N LEU A 59 5.49 19.32 -7.53
CA LEU A 59 6.39 20.29 -6.87
C LEU A 59 6.49 20.01 -5.36
N SER A 60 5.37 19.73 -4.71
CA SER A 60 5.35 19.36 -3.29
C SER A 60 6.08 18.03 -3.04
N ILE A 61 5.93 17.05 -3.93
CA ILE A 61 6.65 15.77 -3.87
C ILE A 61 8.16 16.00 -4.01
N LEU A 62 8.59 16.79 -5.00
CA LEU A 62 10.01 17.13 -5.19
C LEU A 62 10.59 17.80 -3.94
N ASN A 63 9.89 18.78 -3.38
CA ASN A 63 10.34 19.48 -2.17
C ASN A 63 10.41 18.52 -0.95
N ALA A 64 9.44 17.63 -0.81
CA ALA A 64 9.46 16.61 0.24
C ALA A 64 10.64 15.63 0.06
N LEU A 65 10.91 15.16 -1.15
CA LEU A 65 12.05 14.28 -1.43
C LEU A 65 13.40 14.96 -1.15
N LYS A 66 13.55 16.28 -1.40
CA LYS A 66 14.77 17.03 -1.05
C LYS A 66 15.07 17.06 0.45
N SER A 67 14.04 17.01 1.29
CA SER A 67 14.14 17.07 2.75
C SER A 67 13.97 15.71 3.43
N THR A 68 14.06 14.63 2.67
CA THR A 68 13.77 13.26 3.13
C THR A 68 14.90 12.33 2.74
N ASP A 69 15.28 11.42 3.62
CA ASP A 69 16.31 10.41 3.34
C ASP A 69 15.73 9.14 2.70
N VAL A 70 14.45 8.86 2.97
CA VAL A 70 13.81 7.61 2.54
C VAL A 70 12.37 7.81 2.07
N LEU A 71 12.07 7.21 0.91
CA LEU A 71 10.72 7.00 0.43
C LEU A 71 10.28 5.59 0.79
N ILE A 72 9.16 5.47 1.49
CA ILE A 72 8.58 4.20 1.92
C ILE A 72 7.24 4.00 1.22
N PHE A 73 7.08 2.88 0.54
CA PHE A 73 5.77 2.41 0.10
C PHE A 73 5.22 1.49 1.19
N GLY A 74 4.18 1.93 1.88
CA GLY A 74 3.43 1.07 2.80
C GLY A 74 2.68 -0.01 2.02
N GLY A 75 2.25 -1.09 2.67
CA GLY A 75 1.64 -2.25 2.05
C GLY A 75 0.51 -1.98 1.05
N GLY A 76 -0.14 -3.01 0.60
CA GLY A 76 -1.18 -2.96 -0.41
C GLY A 76 -0.75 -3.49 -1.77
N SER A 77 -1.66 -3.54 -2.73
CA SER A 77 -1.39 -4.00 -4.10
C SER A 77 -1.21 -2.81 -5.04
N LEU A 78 -0.11 -2.09 -4.88
CA LEU A 78 0.17 -0.86 -5.63
C LEU A 78 0.59 -1.14 -7.08
N LEU A 79 1.32 -2.24 -7.30
CA LEU A 79 1.85 -2.64 -8.59
C LEU A 79 0.96 -3.72 -9.23
N GLN A 80 -0.09 -3.27 -9.89
CA GLN A 80 -1.03 -4.10 -10.65
C GLN A 80 -1.60 -3.28 -11.82
N ASP A 81 -1.94 -3.91 -12.95
CA ASP A 81 -2.44 -3.22 -14.15
C ASP A 81 -3.86 -3.62 -14.59
N VAL A 82 -4.53 -4.47 -13.79
CA VAL A 82 -5.89 -4.96 -14.08
C VAL A 82 -6.95 -3.87 -13.85
N THR A 83 -6.81 -3.07 -12.79
CA THR A 83 -7.78 -2.00 -12.49
C THR A 83 -7.40 -0.67 -13.14
N SER A 84 -6.10 -0.34 -13.21
CA SER A 84 -5.63 0.89 -13.85
C SER A 84 -4.17 0.80 -14.28
N LYS A 85 -3.93 0.89 -15.58
CA LYS A 85 -2.57 1.00 -16.11
C LYS A 85 -1.85 2.28 -15.66
N ARG A 86 -2.58 3.37 -15.38
CA ARG A 86 -1.98 4.64 -14.94
C ARG A 86 -1.44 4.55 -13.52
N SER A 87 -2.06 3.74 -12.67
CA SER A 87 -1.68 3.60 -11.26
C SER A 87 -0.26 3.03 -11.11
N ILE A 88 0.06 1.97 -11.85
CA ILE A 88 1.38 1.33 -11.77
C ILE A 88 2.50 2.31 -12.17
N TYR A 89 2.31 3.07 -13.28
CA TYR A 89 3.31 4.03 -13.75
C TYR A 89 3.50 5.20 -12.79
N TYR A 90 2.47 5.61 -12.04
CA TYR A 90 2.59 6.61 -10.99
C TYR A 90 3.57 6.17 -9.90
N TYR A 91 3.43 4.94 -9.39
CA TYR A 91 4.34 4.44 -8.36
C TYR A 91 5.76 4.21 -8.88
N LEU A 92 5.91 3.70 -10.10
CA LEU A 92 7.21 3.58 -10.75
C LEU A 92 7.88 4.94 -10.96
N PHE A 93 7.11 5.98 -11.29
CA PHE A 93 7.62 7.35 -11.40
C PHE A 93 8.14 7.86 -10.05
N LEU A 94 7.40 7.66 -8.96
CA LEU A 94 7.84 8.07 -7.62
C LEU A 94 9.16 7.40 -7.20
N ILE A 95 9.33 6.10 -7.49
CA ILE A 95 10.57 5.37 -7.21
C ILE A 95 11.74 6.00 -7.97
N ARG A 96 11.58 6.21 -9.26
CA ARG A 96 12.63 6.79 -10.10
C ARG A 96 12.99 8.21 -9.67
N LEU A 97 11.97 9.01 -9.34
CA LEU A 97 12.18 10.38 -8.86
C LEU A 97 12.97 10.39 -7.53
N ALA A 98 12.60 9.53 -6.58
CA ALA A 98 13.32 9.39 -5.32
C ALA A 98 14.77 8.96 -5.53
N LYS A 99 15.01 8.00 -6.43
CA LYS A 99 16.39 7.55 -6.75
C LYS A 99 17.22 8.62 -7.44
N LEU A 100 16.63 9.43 -8.32
CA LEU A 100 17.31 10.60 -8.92
C LEU A 100 17.72 11.64 -7.87
N MET A 101 17.01 11.68 -6.73
CA MET A 101 17.31 12.57 -5.62
C MET A 101 18.15 11.93 -4.51
N ASN A 102 18.75 10.76 -4.79
CA ASN A 102 19.58 9.97 -3.87
C ASN A 102 18.83 9.48 -2.60
N ASN A 103 17.51 9.44 -2.62
CA ASN A 103 16.76 8.85 -1.51
C ASN A 103 16.89 7.31 -1.51
N LYS A 104 16.86 6.73 -0.31
CA LYS A 104 16.59 5.30 -0.16
C LYS A 104 15.12 5.02 -0.49
N VAL A 105 14.85 3.87 -1.09
CA VAL A 105 13.49 3.44 -1.42
C VAL A 105 13.22 2.08 -0.81
N VAL A 106 12.18 2.00 0.00
CA VAL A 106 11.76 0.78 0.69
C VAL A 106 10.29 0.47 0.34
N MET A 107 10.02 -0.76 -0.02
CA MET A 107 8.67 -1.25 -0.24
C MET A 107 8.30 -2.24 0.88
N LEU A 108 7.24 -1.93 1.64
CA LEU A 108 6.82 -2.74 2.77
C LEU A 108 5.58 -3.55 2.44
N SER A 109 5.66 -4.87 2.66
CA SER A 109 4.51 -5.80 2.62
C SER A 109 3.64 -5.66 1.36
N GLN A 110 4.29 -5.55 0.21
CA GLN A 110 3.59 -5.36 -1.05
C GLN A 110 2.92 -6.65 -1.54
N GLY A 111 1.66 -6.56 -1.97
CA GLY A 111 1.07 -7.51 -2.89
C GLY A 111 1.41 -7.09 -4.33
N ILE A 112 2.00 -7.97 -5.11
CA ILE A 112 2.41 -7.66 -6.48
C ILE A 112 1.51 -8.38 -7.47
N GLY A 113 1.03 -7.64 -8.43
CA GLY A 113 0.21 -8.19 -9.52
C GLY A 113 -1.30 -8.34 -9.20
N PRO A 114 -2.04 -8.94 -10.15
CA PRO A 114 -1.55 -9.39 -11.45
C PRO A 114 -1.09 -8.24 -12.35
N ILE A 115 0.01 -8.47 -13.09
CA ILE A 115 0.53 -7.57 -14.13
C ILE A 115 0.53 -8.36 -15.43
N ILE A 116 -0.34 -7.96 -16.36
CA ILE A 116 -0.59 -8.71 -17.60
C ILE A 116 0.18 -8.10 -18.79
N ASN A 117 0.36 -6.79 -18.77
CA ASN A 117 0.98 -6.10 -19.90
C ASN A 117 2.51 -6.24 -19.86
N GLU A 118 3.10 -6.75 -20.92
CA GLU A 118 4.56 -6.96 -21.03
C GLU A 118 5.37 -5.67 -20.83
N LYS A 119 4.86 -4.51 -21.33
CA LYS A 119 5.51 -3.22 -21.11
C LYS A 119 5.52 -2.83 -19.64
N SER A 120 4.43 -3.14 -18.91
CA SER A 120 4.33 -2.94 -17.47
C SER A 120 5.30 -3.86 -16.72
N ILE A 121 5.40 -5.13 -17.10
CA ILE A 121 6.36 -6.09 -16.52
C ILE A 121 7.79 -5.58 -16.69
N LYS A 122 8.17 -5.18 -17.90
CA LYS A 122 9.51 -4.62 -18.18
C LYS A 122 9.78 -3.34 -17.39
N ALA A 123 8.79 -2.46 -17.27
CA ALA A 123 8.91 -1.22 -16.50
C ALA A 123 9.07 -1.50 -15.01
N VAL A 124 8.33 -2.46 -14.45
CA VAL A 124 8.42 -2.92 -13.06
C VAL A 124 9.80 -3.49 -12.79
N LYS A 125 10.26 -4.47 -13.58
CA LYS A 125 11.62 -5.04 -13.46
C LYS A 125 12.68 -3.95 -13.39
N ASN A 126 12.71 -3.07 -14.39
CA ASN A 126 13.74 -2.03 -14.52
C ASN A 126 13.67 -1.00 -13.38
N THR A 127 12.50 -0.77 -12.81
CA THR A 127 12.36 0.20 -11.73
C THR A 127 12.64 -0.43 -10.37
N LEU A 128 12.18 -1.67 -10.14
CA LEU A 128 12.43 -2.36 -8.87
C LEU A 128 13.90 -2.76 -8.68
N SER A 129 14.68 -2.88 -9.75
CA SER A 129 16.14 -3.05 -9.63
C SER A 129 16.81 -1.86 -8.90
N LEU A 130 16.19 -0.67 -8.91
CA LEU A 130 16.67 0.52 -8.22
C LEU A 130 16.26 0.59 -6.74
N VAL A 131 15.27 -0.21 -6.32
CA VAL A 131 14.76 -0.22 -4.95
C VAL A 131 15.79 -0.86 -4.02
N ASP A 132 15.93 -0.31 -2.82
CA ASP A 132 16.92 -0.78 -1.85
C ASP A 132 16.43 -2.02 -1.10
N TYR A 133 15.15 -2.03 -0.67
CA TYR A 133 14.51 -3.14 0.06
C TYR A 133 13.07 -3.36 -0.38
N ILE A 134 12.69 -4.61 -0.60
CA ILE A 134 11.33 -5.01 -0.99
C ILE A 134 10.88 -6.10 -0.03
N THR A 135 9.84 -5.84 0.76
CA THR A 135 9.13 -6.91 1.44
C THR A 135 7.79 -7.15 0.75
N VAL A 136 7.45 -8.40 0.55
CA VAL A 136 6.19 -8.85 -0.05
C VAL A 136 5.38 -9.64 0.96
N ARG A 137 4.04 -9.54 0.89
CA ARG A 137 3.16 -10.16 1.89
C ARG A 137 2.79 -11.60 1.61
N ASP A 138 3.10 -12.11 0.42
CA ASP A 138 2.74 -13.47 0.00
C ASP A 138 3.78 -14.08 -0.95
N LYS A 139 3.77 -15.42 -1.02
CA LYS A 139 4.70 -16.19 -1.85
C LYS A 139 4.55 -15.90 -3.34
N HIS A 140 3.32 -15.72 -3.81
CA HIS A 140 3.06 -15.45 -5.25
C HIS A 140 3.70 -14.13 -5.68
N SER A 141 3.61 -13.10 -4.86
CA SER A 141 4.29 -11.83 -5.09
C SER A 141 5.81 -12.00 -5.18
N LYS A 142 6.40 -12.84 -4.30
CA LYS A 142 7.83 -13.15 -4.31
C LYS A 142 8.23 -13.87 -5.60
N GLU A 143 7.58 -14.99 -5.88
CA GLU A 143 7.81 -15.81 -7.06
C GLU A 143 7.66 -15.01 -8.37
N PHE A 144 6.65 -14.14 -8.43
CA PHE A 144 6.46 -13.26 -9.58
C PHE A 144 7.65 -12.29 -9.77
N LEU A 145 8.11 -11.61 -8.72
CA LEU A 145 9.25 -10.70 -8.82
C LEU A 145 10.54 -11.42 -9.23
N GLU A 146 10.78 -12.61 -8.69
CA GLU A 146 11.91 -13.46 -9.06
C GLU A 146 11.81 -13.90 -10.54
N SER A 147 10.62 -14.31 -10.99
CA SER A 147 10.38 -14.76 -12.37
C SER A 147 10.65 -13.68 -13.41
N ILE A 148 10.39 -12.42 -13.07
CA ILE A 148 10.69 -11.29 -13.97
C ILE A 148 12.13 -10.78 -13.83
N GLY A 149 12.93 -11.38 -12.94
CA GLY A 149 14.36 -11.13 -12.76
C GLY A 149 14.69 -9.92 -11.90
N VAL A 150 13.89 -9.65 -10.85
CA VAL A 150 14.28 -8.77 -9.74
C VAL A 150 15.23 -9.55 -8.83
N ASP A 151 16.30 -8.91 -8.34
CA ASP A 151 17.32 -9.52 -7.48
C ASP A 151 16.69 -10.08 -6.19
N GLU A 152 16.74 -11.41 -6.03
CA GLU A 152 16.17 -12.13 -4.89
C GLU A 152 16.73 -11.67 -3.52
N ARG A 153 18.00 -11.21 -3.50
CA ARG A 153 18.64 -10.69 -2.28
C ARG A 153 17.97 -9.43 -1.73
N LYS A 154 17.16 -8.77 -2.52
CA LYS A 154 16.38 -7.58 -2.13
C LYS A 154 14.95 -7.91 -1.72
N ILE A 155 14.49 -9.16 -1.96
CA ILE A 155 13.09 -9.56 -1.78
C ILE A 155 12.94 -10.41 -0.53
N PHE A 156 12.19 -9.92 0.43
CA PHE A 156 11.93 -10.60 1.69
C PHE A 156 10.45 -10.92 1.83
N LEU A 157 10.13 -12.14 2.25
CA LEU A 157 8.76 -12.51 2.56
C LEU A 157 8.38 -11.94 3.94
N SER A 158 7.23 -11.32 4.01
CA SER A 158 6.67 -10.71 5.21
C SER A 158 5.18 -11.09 5.32
N THR A 159 4.45 -10.38 6.14
CA THR A 159 2.99 -10.48 6.26
C THR A 159 2.33 -9.14 5.96
N ASP A 160 1.01 -9.15 5.74
CA ASP A 160 0.26 -7.91 5.65
C ASP A 160 0.30 -7.18 7.00
N PRO A 161 0.65 -5.89 7.07
CA PRO A 161 0.76 -5.16 8.32
C PRO A 161 -0.56 -5.14 9.11
N VAL A 162 -1.70 -5.31 8.45
CA VAL A 162 -3.03 -5.35 9.07
C VAL A 162 -3.20 -6.54 10.03
N ILE A 163 -2.39 -7.60 9.92
CA ILE A 163 -2.43 -8.72 10.87
C ILE A 163 -2.14 -8.27 12.31
N ASN A 164 -1.45 -7.17 12.48
CA ASN A 164 -1.14 -6.59 13.79
C ASN A 164 -2.26 -5.69 14.35
N ILE A 165 -3.40 -5.56 13.65
CA ILE A 165 -4.57 -4.91 14.24
C ILE A 165 -5.06 -5.79 15.38
N ARG A 166 -4.79 -5.32 16.60
CA ARG A 166 -5.33 -5.97 17.78
C ARG A 166 -6.84 -5.78 17.82
N LYS A 167 -7.54 -6.84 18.17
CA LYS A 167 -8.93 -6.79 18.56
C LYS A 167 -9.03 -5.82 19.74
N ASP A 168 -10.03 -4.96 19.72
CA ASP A 168 -10.33 -4.13 20.88
C ASP A 168 -10.89 -5.07 21.97
N ASP A 169 -10.05 -5.39 22.96
CA ASP A 169 -10.40 -6.30 24.05
C ASP A 169 -11.49 -5.70 24.97
N SER A 170 -11.82 -4.40 24.78
CA SER A 170 -12.95 -3.75 25.49
C SER A 170 -14.31 -4.15 24.92
N LEU A 171 -14.36 -4.77 23.74
CA LEU A 171 -15.60 -5.30 23.18
C LEU A 171 -15.91 -6.64 23.82
N GLU A 172 -16.73 -6.64 24.87
CA GLU A 172 -17.33 -7.86 25.40
C GLU A 172 -18.21 -8.50 24.32
N TYR A 173 -17.80 -9.68 23.86
CA TYR A 173 -18.63 -10.48 22.98
C TYR A 173 -19.61 -11.28 23.85
N GLU A 174 -20.84 -10.81 23.98
CA GLU A 174 -21.90 -11.66 24.46
C GLU A 174 -21.97 -12.91 23.58
N LYS A 175 -21.85 -14.09 24.22
CA LYS A 175 -22.14 -15.36 23.55
C LYS A 175 -23.62 -15.39 23.18
N GLN A 176 -23.90 -14.97 21.94
CA GLN A 176 -25.27 -15.02 21.44
C GLN A 176 -25.65 -16.47 21.16
N SER A 177 -26.86 -16.86 21.61
CA SER A 177 -27.45 -18.18 21.36
C SER A 177 -27.76 -18.44 19.87
N VAL A 178 -27.76 -17.39 19.04
CA VAL A 178 -28.05 -17.46 17.60
C VAL A 178 -26.75 -17.32 16.81
N ARG A 179 -26.50 -18.27 15.92
CA ARG A 179 -25.37 -18.16 14.95
C ARG A 179 -25.66 -17.05 13.96
N LYS A 180 -24.79 -16.05 13.91
CA LYS A 180 -24.85 -14.96 12.91
C LYS A 180 -23.85 -15.25 11.81
N VAL A 181 -24.31 -15.14 10.55
CA VAL A 181 -23.46 -15.19 9.36
C VAL A 181 -23.41 -13.79 8.77
N CYS A 182 -22.21 -13.27 8.57
CA CYS A 182 -22.01 -11.97 7.95
C CYS A 182 -21.50 -12.16 6.51
N PHE A 183 -22.17 -11.54 5.56
CA PHE A 183 -21.73 -11.49 4.17
C PHE A 183 -21.17 -10.11 3.87
N SER A 184 -19.88 -10.04 3.52
CA SER A 184 -19.25 -8.82 3.02
C SER A 184 -19.13 -8.92 1.50
N LEU A 185 -20.07 -8.30 0.80
CA LEU A 185 -20.20 -8.41 -0.65
C LEU A 185 -19.66 -7.19 -1.35
N ARG A 186 -18.94 -7.42 -2.46
CA ARG A 186 -18.48 -6.37 -3.36
C ARG A 186 -18.88 -6.73 -4.78
N ASN A 187 -19.53 -5.80 -5.49
CA ASN A 187 -19.75 -5.95 -6.93
C ASN A 187 -18.41 -5.94 -7.66
N TRP A 188 -18.18 -6.98 -8.47
CA TRP A 188 -16.97 -7.12 -9.25
C TRP A 188 -17.33 -7.25 -10.72
N LYS A 189 -16.95 -6.25 -11.53
CA LYS A 189 -17.32 -6.12 -12.94
C LYS A 189 -18.85 -6.21 -13.07
N ASP A 190 -19.38 -6.76 -14.13
CA ASP A 190 -20.83 -6.83 -14.41
C ASP A 190 -21.58 -7.91 -13.60
N SER A 191 -21.00 -8.46 -12.54
CA SER A 191 -21.67 -9.45 -11.70
C SER A 191 -22.41 -8.78 -10.54
N ASP A 192 -23.74 -8.76 -10.63
CA ASP A 192 -24.57 -8.36 -9.50
C ASP A 192 -24.69 -9.53 -8.50
N VAL A 193 -23.74 -9.57 -7.56
CA VAL A 193 -23.68 -10.62 -6.54
C VAL A 193 -24.83 -10.49 -5.54
N SER A 194 -25.36 -9.28 -5.33
CA SER A 194 -26.49 -9.03 -4.42
C SER A 194 -27.76 -9.73 -4.87
N VAL A 195 -28.04 -9.75 -6.18
CA VAL A 195 -29.19 -10.43 -6.76
C VAL A 195 -29.10 -11.95 -6.68
N LYS A 196 -27.88 -12.52 -6.70
CA LYS A 196 -27.72 -13.98 -6.60
C LYS A 196 -27.94 -14.50 -5.18
N ILE A 197 -27.63 -13.71 -4.16
CA ILE A 197 -27.76 -14.12 -2.75
C ILE A 197 -29.19 -13.96 -2.26
N SER A 198 -29.91 -12.94 -2.68
CA SER A 198 -31.34 -12.78 -2.34
C SER A 198 -32.26 -13.91 -2.88
N LYS A 199 -31.72 -14.78 -3.77
CA LYS A 199 -32.43 -15.97 -4.27
C LYS A 199 -32.11 -17.25 -3.48
N VAL A 200 -31.20 -17.20 -2.51
CA VAL A 200 -30.73 -18.35 -1.70
C VAL A 200 -31.10 -18.19 -0.23
N ALA A 201 -31.49 -17.01 0.20
CA ALA A 201 -32.01 -16.70 1.52
C ALA A 201 -33.53 -16.77 1.55
#